data_ce92eb9ff95f2f4b0c7e7ab66ae48d1b
#
_entry.id   ce92eb9ff95f2f4b0c7e7ab66ae48d1b
#
_cell.length_a   1.000
_cell.length_b   1.000
_cell.length_c   1.000
_cell.angle_alpha   90.00
_cell.angle_beta   90.00
_cell.angle_gamma   90.00
#
_symmetry.space_group_name_H-M   'P 1'
#
loop_
_entity.id
_entity.type
_entity.pdbx_description
1 polymer ?
#
loop_
_entity_poly.entity_id
_entity_poly.type
_entity_poly.pdbx_seq_one_letter_code
_entity_poly.pdbx_strand_id
1 'polypeptide(L)'
;MIVYPHGSAARRSGTQFVAEVKDSSKETRLIPFEFSTTQTYMLEFGEQYIRFYKDNGQILSGGSAYEISSPYLEAELFDIKYAQSADVMYLCHPNHPVKKLARTGHTSWTLTSVDFTNGPFMDHNIETTTITASHTNAGQTGTLTLSSTTGVNSNQGWLSTDVGRLVHMLDGHVKITGYTSSTVVNMEVIADISNGSATTDFALGSFSDTTGYPSCVTFFEQRLVFAATLSQPQTLFFSKSGDYENMDDNYHGTVADDDSIIYTIASNQVNAIRFMTATRTLIIGTAGGEFAVSGGGTDIAITPINILIKKQSNNGAAKCRCFSS
;
A
#
# COMPACT_ATOMS: atom_id res chain seq x y z
N MET A 1 18.22 -34.30 10.20
CA MET A 1 19.45 -34.86 9.60
C MET A 1 19.90 -33.86 8.54
N ILE A 2 21.17 -33.46 8.54
CA ILE A 2 21.79 -32.64 7.51
C ILE A 2 22.67 -33.55 6.66
N VAL A 3 22.46 -33.60 5.39
CA VAL A 3 23.24 -34.36 4.41
C VAL A 3 24.28 -33.45 3.78
N TYR A 4 25.56 -33.79 3.90
CA TYR A 4 26.63 -33.03 3.28
C TYR A 4 26.85 -33.47 1.83
N PRO A 5 27.36 -32.60 0.93
CA PRO A 5 27.61 -32.93 -0.47
C PRO A 5 28.53 -34.12 -0.67
N HIS A 6 29.39 -34.46 0.33
CA HIS A 6 30.31 -35.58 0.29
C HIS A 6 29.73 -36.90 0.80
N GLY A 7 28.38 -36.97 0.95
CA GLY A 7 27.70 -38.22 1.29
C GLY A 7 27.64 -38.56 2.81
N SER A 8 28.25 -37.76 3.67
CA SER A 8 28.08 -37.90 5.12
C SER A 8 26.81 -37.24 5.61
N ALA A 9 26.23 -37.73 6.69
CA ALA A 9 25.05 -37.13 7.31
C ALA A 9 25.37 -36.75 8.77
N ALA A 10 24.99 -35.55 9.17
CA ALA A 10 25.11 -35.07 10.53
C ALA A 10 23.75 -34.94 11.20
N ARG A 11 23.76 -35.02 12.53
CA ARG A 11 22.57 -34.73 13.33
C ARG A 11 22.31 -33.24 13.27
N ARG A 12 21.05 -32.85 12.95
CA ARG A 12 20.62 -31.45 13.02
C ARG A 12 20.76 -30.97 14.48
N SER A 13 21.22 -29.73 14.66
CA SER A 13 21.18 -29.04 15.95
C SER A 13 19.75 -29.02 16.52
N GLY A 14 19.63 -29.08 17.83
CA GLY A 14 18.35 -28.96 18.53
C GLY A 14 17.73 -27.56 18.28
N THR A 15 16.45 -27.48 18.57
CA THR A 15 15.74 -26.20 18.65
C THR A 15 15.68 -25.73 20.09
N GLN A 16 15.79 -24.42 20.30
CA GLN A 16 15.59 -23.82 21.61
C GLN A 16 14.14 -23.28 21.68
N PHE A 17 13.43 -23.60 22.77
CA PHE A 17 12.16 -22.97 23.07
C PHE A 17 12.42 -21.53 23.51
N VAL A 18 11.66 -20.58 22.95
CA VAL A 18 11.75 -19.14 23.26
C VAL A 18 10.54 -18.69 24.08
N ALA A 19 9.35 -18.83 23.53
CA ALA A 19 8.08 -18.50 24.18
C ALA A 19 6.91 -19.16 23.44
N GLU A 20 5.78 -19.26 24.12
CA GLU A 20 4.52 -19.63 23.48
C GLU A 20 3.88 -18.41 22.80
N VAL A 21 3.20 -18.65 21.69
CA VAL A 21 2.32 -17.66 21.05
C VAL A 21 1.17 -17.30 21.99
N LYS A 22 0.50 -16.17 21.75
CA LYS A 22 -0.58 -15.70 22.64
C LYS A 22 -1.75 -16.70 22.73
N ASP A 23 -2.09 -17.32 21.61
CA ASP A 23 -3.12 -18.35 21.50
C ASP A 23 -2.62 -19.46 20.58
N SER A 24 -2.26 -20.60 21.18
CA SER A 24 -1.72 -21.77 20.46
C SER A 24 -2.75 -22.51 19.61
N SER A 25 -4.03 -22.16 19.72
CA SER A 25 -5.09 -22.70 18.86
C SER A 25 -5.21 -21.99 17.51
N LYS A 26 -4.50 -20.85 17.33
CA LYS A 26 -4.53 -20.00 16.14
C LYS A 26 -3.18 -19.98 15.43
N GLU A 27 -3.25 -19.82 14.11
CA GLU A 27 -2.04 -19.63 13.31
C GLU A 27 -1.44 -18.24 13.58
N THR A 28 -0.10 -18.19 13.58
CA THR A 28 0.66 -16.95 13.68
C THR A 28 1.68 -16.89 12.55
N ARG A 29 2.05 -15.68 12.18
CA ARG A 29 3.07 -15.43 11.15
C ARG A 29 4.25 -14.68 11.74
N LEU A 30 5.45 -15.19 11.48
CA LEU A 30 6.69 -14.53 11.85
C LEU A 30 7.20 -13.67 10.68
N ILE A 31 7.50 -12.41 10.96
CA ILE A 31 8.05 -11.44 10.00
C ILE A 31 9.35 -10.87 10.58
N PRO A 32 10.49 -10.97 9.87
CA PRO A 32 11.72 -10.35 10.31
C PRO A 32 11.65 -8.82 10.18
N PHE A 33 12.31 -8.11 11.08
CA PHE A 33 12.50 -6.68 11.04
C PHE A 33 13.99 -6.38 11.31
N GLU A 34 14.69 -5.90 10.30
CA GLU A 34 16.13 -5.68 10.34
C GLU A 34 16.43 -4.19 10.50
N PHE A 35 16.69 -3.77 11.74
CA PHE A 35 17.06 -2.38 12.03
C PHE A 35 18.51 -2.07 11.62
N SER A 36 19.42 -3.01 11.88
CA SER A 36 20.84 -2.89 11.53
C SER A 36 21.45 -4.29 11.38
N THR A 37 22.69 -4.34 10.91
CA THR A 37 23.44 -5.61 10.78
C THR A 37 23.63 -6.36 12.09
N THR A 38 23.50 -5.69 13.24
CA THR A 38 23.65 -6.28 14.57
C THR A 38 22.38 -6.33 15.39
N GLN A 39 21.30 -5.70 14.90
CA GLN A 39 20.04 -5.58 15.63
C GLN A 39 18.87 -5.95 14.76
N THR A 40 18.38 -7.15 14.95
CA THR A 40 17.23 -7.71 14.26
C THR A 40 16.13 -8.05 15.26
N TYR A 41 14.91 -7.99 14.81
CA TYR A 41 13.72 -8.40 15.56
C TYR A 41 12.99 -9.47 14.77
N MET A 42 12.28 -10.34 15.48
CA MET A 42 11.26 -11.19 14.90
C MET A 42 9.90 -10.71 15.40
N LEU A 43 9.02 -10.39 14.49
CA LEU A 43 7.67 -9.95 14.78
C LEU A 43 6.73 -11.14 14.68
N GLU A 44 5.97 -11.43 15.72
CA GLU A 44 4.89 -12.42 15.74
C GLU A 44 3.58 -11.68 15.44
N PHE A 45 3.05 -11.85 14.25
CA PHE A 45 1.72 -11.42 13.89
C PHE A 45 0.73 -12.52 14.26
N GLY A 46 -0.18 -12.24 15.15
CA GLY A 46 -1.33 -13.07 15.48
C GLY A 46 -2.63 -12.30 15.28
N GLU A 47 -3.75 -12.92 15.62
CA GLU A 47 -5.07 -12.30 15.48
C GLU A 47 -5.17 -11.03 16.31
N GLN A 48 -5.21 -9.89 15.61
CA GLN A 48 -5.34 -8.54 16.17
C GLN A 48 -4.21 -8.10 17.11
N TYR A 49 -3.01 -8.72 17.04
CA TYR A 49 -1.86 -8.30 17.82
C TYR A 49 -0.54 -8.50 17.05
N ILE A 50 0.52 -7.81 17.52
CA ILE A 50 1.91 -8.03 17.13
C ILE A 50 2.75 -8.11 18.41
N ARG A 51 3.55 -9.19 18.57
CA ARG A 51 4.56 -9.36 19.61
C ARG A 51 5.95 -9.28 19.02
N PHE A 52 6.91 -8.99 19.87
CA PHE A 52 8.27 -8.67 19.44
C PHE A 52 9.28 -9.56 20.16
N TYR A 53 10.24 -10.07 19.39
CA TYR A 53 11.33 -10.91 19.87
C TYR A 53 12.66 -10.35 19.45
N LYS A 54 13.67 -10.45 20.30
CA LYS A 54 15.04 -10.02 20.06
C LYS A 54 16.00 -10.91 20.86
N ASP A 55 17.21 -11.15 20.32
CA ASP A 55 18.29 -11.87 21.03
C ASP A 55 17.83 -13.21 21.63
N ASN A 56 17.07 -14.01 20.86
CA ASN A 56 16.48 -15.28 21.27
C ASN A 56 15.52 -15.20 22.46
N GLY A 57 14.96 -14.04 22.76
CA GLY A 57 13.98 -13.82 23.83
C GLY A 57 12.78 -12.99 23.39
N GLN A 58 11.67 -13.15 24.09
CA GLN A 58 10.50 -12.31 23.95
C GLN A 58 10.75 -10.96 24.65
N ILE A 59 10.39 -9.87 23.99
CA ILE A 59 10.47 -8.54 24.61
C ILE A 59 9.34 -8.40 25.63
N LEU A 60 9.70 -8.00 26.85
CA LEU A 60 8.78 -7.82 27.96
C LEU A 60 8.64 -6.34 28.32
N SER A 61 7.44 -5.95 28.76
CA SER A 61 7.13 -4.67 29.39
C SER A 61 6.36 -4.92 30.66
N GLY A 62 6.89 -4.45 31.80
CA GLY A 62 6.26 -4.70 33.11
C GLY A 62 6.14 -6.18 33.50
N GLY A 63 7.01 -7.06 32.96
CA GLY A 63 6.99 -8.51 33.22
C GLY A 63 6.06 -9.34 32.34
N SER A 64 5.29 -8.70 31.45
CA SER A 64 4.42 -9.33 30.46
C SER A 64 4.96 -9.16 29.05
N ALA A 65 4.58 -10.03 28.11
CA ALA A 65 4.93 -9.90 26.72
C ALA A 65 4.52 -8.52 26.17
N TYR A 66 5.47 -7.80 25.60
CA TYR A 66 5.18 -6.54 24.93
C TYR A 66 4.43 -6.80 23.63
N GLU A 67 3.25 -6.21 23.50
CA GLU A 67 2.43 -6.35 22.30
C GLU A 67 1.75 -5.02 21.94
N ILE A 68 1.46 -4.86 20.65
CA ILE A 68 0.63 -3.78 20.13
C ILE A 68 -0.57 -4.37 19.38
N SER A 69 -1.66 -3.61 19.30
CA SER A 69 -2.84 -4.01 18.55
C SER A 69 -2.59 -3.92 17.03
N SER A 70 -3.19 -4.83 16.27
CA SER A 70 -3.22 -4.81 14.81
C SER A 70 -4.63 -5.05 14.30
N PRO A 71 -4.98 -4.63 13.06
CA PRO A 71 -6.32 -4.86 12.52
C PRO A 71 -6.50 -6.26 11.91
N TYR A 72 -5.41 -7.00 11.71
CA TYR A 72 -5.42 -8.23 10.91
C TYR A 72 -6.01 -9.41 11.68
N LEU A 73 -6.90 -10.14 11.01
CA LEU A 73 -7.47 -11.39 11.50
C LEU A 73 -6.54 -12.58 11.16
N GLU A 74 -6.72 -13.70 11.84
CA GLU A 74 -5.93 -14.93 11.60
C GLU A 74 -5.86 -15.32 10.12
N ALA A 75 -7.00 -15.33 9.42
CA ALA A 75 -7.09 -15.69 8.00
C ALA A 75 -6.34 -14.74 7.06
N GLU A 76 -6.02 -13.53 7.52
CA GLU A 76 -5.39 -12.47 6.72
C GLU A 76 -3.87 -12.40 6.89
N LEU A 77 -3.33 -13.02 7.94
CA LEU A 77 -1.92 -12.87 8.32
C LEU A 77 -0.95 -13.22 7.20
N PHE A 78 -1.24 -14.24 6.41
CA PHE A 78 -0.37 -14.70 5.34
C PHE A 78 -0.52 -13.94 4.02
N ASP A 79 -1.55 -13.12 3.89
CA ASP A 79 -1.75 -12.22 2.74
C ASP A 79 -1.08 -10.85 2.94
N ILE A 80 -0.62 -10.53 4.17
CA ILE A 80 0.14 -9.30 4.45
C ILE A 80 1.44 -9.32 3.63
N LYS A 81 1.69 -8.26 2.87
CA LYS A 81 2.99 -8.00 2.23
C LYS A 81 3.61 -6.77 2.84
N TYR A 82 4.93 -6.76 2.87
CA TYR A 82 5.66 -5.69 3.54
C TYR A 82 6.90 -5.28 2.77
N ALA A 83 7.30 -4.04 2.98
CA ALA A 83 8.59 -3.49 2.57
C ALA A 83 9.13 -2.66 3.72
N GLN A 84 10.41 -2.81 4.01
CA GLN A 84 11.05 -2.13 5.13
C GLN A 84 12.14 -1.18 4.64
N SER A 85 12.22 -0.02 5.28
CA SER A 85 13.32 0.93 5.15
C SER A 85 13.69 1.43 6.55
N ALA A 86 14.90 1.09 7.02
CA ALA A 86 15.40 1.44 8.34
C ALA A 86 14.40 1.09 9.48
N ASP A 87 13.93 2.09 10.23
CA ASP A 87 13.01 1.93 11.37
C ASP A 87 11.53 1.83 10.99
N VAL A 88 11.20 1.82 9.70
CA VAL A 88 9.83 1.84 9.21
C VAL A 88 9.57 0.65 8.29
N MET A 89 8.47 -0.05 8.54
CA MET A 89 7.95 -1.11 7.68
C MET A 89 6.55 -0.75 7.21
N TYR A 90 6.34 -0.73 5.90
CA TYR A 90 5.04 -0.56 5.28
C TYR A 90 4.39 -1.92 5.07
N LEU A 91 3.15 -2.06 5.54
CA LEU A 91 2.36 -3.29 5.48
C LEU A 91 1.16 -3.08 4.57
N CYS A 92 0.98 -3.95 3.59
CA CYS A 92 -0.14 -3.95 2.67
C CYS A 92 -0.99 -5.20 2.82
N HIS A 93 -2.29 -4.99 2.78
CA HIS A 93 -3.30 -6.03 2.70
C HIS A 93 -4.52 -5.51 1.91
N PRO A 94 -5.14 -6.28 1.00
CA PRO A 94 -6.19 -5.76 0.12
C PRO A 94 -7.44 -5.25 0.85
N ASN A 95 -7.70 -5.70 2.07
CA ASN A 95 -8.88 -5.33 2.87
C ASN A 95 -8.60 -4.25 3.93
N HIS A 96 -7.36 -3.79 4.06
CA HIS A 96 -6.99 -2.83 5.11
C HIS A 96 -6.18 -1.67 4.54
N PRO A 97 -6.39 -0.45 5.04
CA PRO A 97 -5.52 0.69 4.72
C PRO A 97 -4.05 0.33 4.93
N VAL A 98 -3.19 0.85 4.05
CA VAL A 98 -1.75 0.67 4.19
C VAL A 98 -1.32 1.08 5.60
N LYS A 99 -0.60 0.21 6.29
CA LYS A 99 -0.11 0.47 7.64
C LYS A 99 1.39 0.74 7.62
N LYS A 100 1.79 1.66 8.51
CA LYS A 100 3.17 1.98 8.81
C LYS A 100 3.49 1.51 10.22
N LEU A 101 4.36 0.50 10.33
CA LEU A 101 4.93 0.04 11.57
C LEU A 101 6.26 0.75 11.78
N ALA A 102 6.34 1.62 12.78
CA ALA A 102 7.53 2.37 13.11
C ALA A 102 8.08 1.97 14.49
N ARG A 103 9.40 1.88 14.57
CA ARG A 103 10.13 1.55 15.80
C ARG A 103 10.89 2.77 16.30
N THR A 104 10.71 3.11 17.57
CA THR A 104 11.50 4.15 18.26
C THR A 104 12.29 3.59 19.44
N GLY A 105 12.04 2.33 19.84
CA GLY A 105 12.73 1.64 20.92
C GLY A 105 12.34 0.17 21.00
N HIS A 106 12.95 -0.59 21.92
CA HIS A 106 12.64 -2.03 22.06
C HIS A 106 11.18 -2.28 22.46
N THR A 107 10.62 -1.42 23.31
CA THR A 107 9.23 -1.45 23.78
C THR A 107 8.46 -0.22 23.32
N SER A 108 8.84 0.36 22.18
CA SER A 108 8.21 1.54 21.63
C SER A 108 8.01 1.37 20.12
N TRP A 109 6.85 0.84 19.78
CA TRP A 109 6.42 0.58 18.40
C TRP A 109 5.04 1.18 18.18
N THR A 110 4.82 1.71 16.98
CA THR A 110 3.53 2.27 16.58
C THR A 110 3.09 1.67 15.26
N LEU A 111 1.81 1.31 15.17
CA LEU A 111 1.17 0.86 13.94
C LEU A 111 0.08 1.87 13.57
N THR A 112 0.33 2.70 12.57
CA THR A 112 -0.58 3.73 12.10
C THR A 112 -1.01 3.48 10.66
N SER A 113 -2.17 3.99 10.24
CA SER A 113 -2.48 4.07 8.81
C SER A 113 -1.58 5.11 8.17
N VAL A 114 -1.16 4.86 6.93
CA VAL A 114 -0.47 5.88 6.14
C VAL A 114 -1.51 6.91 5.69
N ASP A 115 -1.24 8.16 5.97
CA ASP A 115 -2.04 9.27 5.47
C ASP A 115 -1.32 9.84 4.24
N PHE A 116 -1.69 9.31 3.09
CA PHE A 116 -1.07 9.71 1.83
C PHE A 116 -1.40 11.16 1.51
N THR A 117 -0.38 11.91 1.15
CA THR A 117 -0.56 13.26 0.60
C THR A 117 -0.77 13.20 -0.92
N ASN A 118 -1.72 13.99 -1.41
CA ASN A 118 -1.98 14.20 -2.84
C ASN A 118 -2.26 12.92 -3.65
N GLY A 119 -3.09 12.03 -3.14
CA GLY A 119 -3.51 10.85 -3.89
C GLY A 119 -3.12 9.51 -3.25
N PRO A 120 -2.97 8.40 -4.02
CA PRO A 120 -3.12 8.34 -5.49
C PRO A 120 -4.58 8.45 -5.94
N PHE A 121 -4.79 8.99 -7.13
CA PHE A 121 -6.11 9.16 -7.72
C PHE A 121 -6.34 8.19 -8.88
N MET A 122 -7.60 7.89 -9.15
CA MET A 122 -8.06 7.19 -10.35
C MET A 122 -8.08 8.16 -11.54
N ASP A 123 -8.41 7.67 -12.73
CA ASP A 123 -8.59 8.52 -13.90
C ASP A 123 -9.60 9.65 -13.61
N HIS A 124 -9.33 10.83 -14.17
CA HIS A 124 -10.22 11.97 -14.07
C HIS A 124 -11.59 11.67 -14.66
N ASN A 125 -12.60 12.30 -14.07
CA ASN A 125 -13.99 12.16 -14.55
C ASN A 125 -14.10 12.63 -16.00
N ILE A 126 -14.71 11.80 -16.83
CA ILE A 126 -14.99 12.10 -18.26
C ILE A 126 -16.48 12.25 -18.53
N GLU A 127 -17.31 12.09 -17.51
CA GLU A 127 -18.75 12.21 -17.60
C GLU A 127 -19.21 13.66 -17.37
N THR A 128 -20.49 13.93 -17.65
CA THR A 128 -21.09 15.24 -17.41
C THR A 128 -21.43 15.50 -15.94
N THR A 129 -21.23 14.52 -15.07
CA THR A 129 -21.42 14.66 -13.63
C THR A 129 -20.47 15.71 -13.10
N THR A 130 -21.02 16.67 -12.35
CA THR A 130 -20.24 17.70 -11.67
C THR A 130 -20.19 17.46 -10.18
N ILE A 131 -19.12 17.94 -9.57
CA ILE A 131 -18.90 17.95 -8.13
C ILE A 131 -18.90 19.40 -7.62
N THR A 132 -19.44 19.62 -6.44
CA THR A 132 -19.51 20.95 -5.80
C THR A 132 -19.06 20.81 -4.35
N ALA A 133 -18.11 21.66 -3.93
CA ALA A 133 -17.62 21.71 -2.56
C ALA A 133 -18.17 22.94 -1.83
N SER A 134 -18.68 22.77 -0.63
CA SER A 134 -19.23 23.89 0.17
C SER A 134 -18.15 24.79 0.77
N HIS A 135 -16.90 24.33 0.85
CA HIS A 135 -15.75 25.05 1.38
C HIS A 135 -14.52 24.76 0.51
N THR A 136 -13.54 25.66 0.53
CA THR A 136 -12.38 25.62 -0.36
C THR A 136 -11.03 25.69 0.33
N ASN A 137 -10.95 26.12 1.60
CA ASN A 137 -9.67 26.29 2.29
C ASN A 137 -9.35 25.09 3.17
N ALA A 138 -8.11 24.68 3.21
CA ALA A 138 -7.59 23.56 4.00
C ALA A 138 -8.01 23.67 5.47
N GLY A 139 -8.39 22.52 6.06
CA GLY A 139 -8.91 22.40 7.42
C GLY A 139 -10.39 22.76 7.58
N GLN A 140 -11.07 23.27 6.54
CA GLN A 140 -12.51 23.51 6.60
C GLN A 140 -13.27 22.20 6.36
N THR A 141 -14.38 22.06 7.07
CA THR A 141 -15.30 20.92 6.93
C THR A 141 -16.61 21.38 6.31
N GLY A 142 -17.22 20.50 5.51
CA GLY A 142 -18.47 20.81 4.83
C GLY A 142 -19.05 19.64 4.07
N THR A 143 -19.71 19.92 2.96
CA THR A 143 -20.32 18.90 2.10
C THR A 143 -19.75 18.93 0.70
N LEU A 144 -19.63 17.73 0.12
CA LEU A 144 -19.26 17.49 -1.26
C LEU A 144 -20.48 16.88 -1.96
N THR A 145 -20.95 17.54 -3.03
CA THR A 145 -22.21 17.20 -3.69
C THR A 145 -21.99 16.86 -5.16
N LEU A 146 -22.51 15.73 -5.61
CA LEU A 146 -22.58 15.33 -7.02
C LEU A 146 -23.88 15.81 -7.65
N SER A 147 -23.83 16.25 -8.91
CA SER A 147 -25.04 16.55 -9.71
C SER A 147 -25.78 15.27 -10.15
N SER A 148 -25.08 14.15 -10.25
CA SER A 148 -25.60 12.84 -10.67
C SER A 148 -24.71 11.73 -10.09
N THR A 149 -25.19 10.50 -10.09
CA THR A 149 -24.38 9.33 -9.74
C THR A 149 -23.59 8.75 -10.91
N THR A 150 -23.84 9.23 -12.12
CA THR A 150 -23.23 8.70 -13.37
C THR A 150 -21.71 8.87 -13.34
N GLY A 151 -20.97 7.80 -13.66
CA GLY A 151 -19.50 7.80 -13.67
C GLY A 151 -18.86 7.61 -12.28
N VAL A 152 -19.63 7.67 -11.19
CA VAL A 152 -19.11 7.52 -9.83
C VAL A 152 -19.46 6.14 -9.27
N ASN A 153 -18.46 5.37 -8.84
CA ASN A 153 -18.61 4.03 -8.26
C ASN A 153 -19.56 3.13 -9.08
N SER A 154 -19.29 2.98 -10.38
CA SER A 154 -20.15 2.21 -11.31
C SER A 154 -21.61 2.71 -11.35
N ASN A 155 -21.82 4.02 -11.33
CA ASN A 155 -23.10 4.74 -11.34
C ASN A 155 -23.92 4.62 -10.04
N GLN A 156 -23.31 4.19 -8.95
CA GLN A 156 -23.95 4.15 -7.64
C GLN A 156 -23.87 5.48 -6.88
N GLY A 157 -22.95 6.38 -7.30
CA GLY A 157 -22.64 7.59 -6.57
C GLY A 157 -21.79 7.29 -5.34
N TRP A 158 -21.88 8.15 -4.33
CA TRP A 158 -21.15 7.94 -3.08
C TRP A 158 -21.65 6.71 -2.32
N LEU A 159 -20.74 6.02 -1.68
CA LEU A 159 -21.01 4.86 -0.82
C LEU A 159 -20.53 5.14 0.60
N SER A 160 -21.11 4.46 1.59
CA SER A 160 -20.64 4.55 2.98
C SER A 160 -19.18 4.08 3.14
N THR A 161 -18.72 3.23 2.25
CA THR A 161 -17.34 2.73 2.15
C THR A 161 -16.37 3.73 1.52
N ASP A 162 -16.84 4.89 1.04
CA ASP A 162 -15.97 5.99 0.58
C ASP A 162 -15.47 6.87 1.73
N VAL A 163 -15.93 6.66 2.97
CA VAL A 163 -15.42 7.41 4.13
C VAL A 163 -13.92 7.16 4.29
N GLY A 164 -13.15 8.25 4.39
CA GLY A 164 -11.67 8.22 4.40
C GLY A 164 -11.02 8.37 3.02
N ARG A 165 -11.80 8.25 1.93
CA ARG A 165 -11.32 8.39 0.55
C ARG A 165 -10.97 9.84 0.24
N LEU A 166 -9.85 10.04 -0.48
CA LEU A 166 -9.51 11.33 -1.06
C LEU A 166 -10.32 11.58 -2.34
N VAL A 167 -10.59 12.83 -2.63
CA VAL A 167 -11.18 13.27 -3.90
C VAL A 167 -10.39 14.49 -4.37
N HIS A 168 -9.77 14.39 -5.53
CA HIS A 168 -9.15 15.51 -6.22
C HIS A 168 -10.25 16.38 -6.87
N MET A 169 -10.14 17.68 -6.73
CA MET A 169 -11.04 18.64 -7.34
C MET A 169 -10.25 19.87 -7.74
N LEU A 170 -10.22 20.16 -9.04
CA LEU A 170 -9.43 21.27 -9.61
C LEU A 170 -7.93 21.13 -9.21
N ASP A 171 -7.41 22.07 -8.48
CA ASP A 171 -6.01 22.16 -8.02
C ASP A 171 -5.77 21.71 -6.57
N GLY A 172 -6.81 21.22 -5.89
CA GLY A 172 -6.74 20.76 -4.51
C GLY A 172 -7.38 19.40 -4.31
N HIS A 173 -7.55 19.01 -3.06
CA HIS A 173 -8.22 17.76 -2.73
C HIS A 173 -8.89 17.80 -1.37
N VAL A 174 -9.91 16.97 -1.23
CA VAL A 174 -10.70 16.81 -0.01
C VAL A 174 -10.65 15.35 0.45
N LYS A 175 -10.93 15.13 1.73
CA LYS A 175 -11.13 13.81 2.32
C LYS A 175 -12.59 13.65 2.73
N ILE A 176 -13.21 12.55 2.33
CA ILE A 176 -14.57 12.22 2.75
C ILE A 176 -14.55 11.83 4.22
N THR A 177 -15.31 12.53 5.06
CA THR A 177 -15.37 12.30 6.52
C THR A 177 -16.66 11.63 6.96
N GLY A 178 -17.69 11.58 6.11
CA GLY A 178 -18.95 10.94 6.45
C GLY A 178 -19.87 10.79 5.25
N TYR A 179 -20.72 9.77 5.27
CA TYR A 179 -21.70 9.49 4.23
C TYR A 179 -23.08 10.05 4.60
N THR A 180 -23.73 10.73 3.67
CA THR A 180 -25.09 11.26 3.83
C THR A 180 -26.07 10.62 2.85
N SER A 181 -25.72 10.58 1.56
CA SER A 181 -26.53 9.98 0.49
C SER A 181 -25.64 9.63 -0.70
N SER A 182 -26.21 8.97 -1.71
CA SER A 182 -25.48 8.66 -2.96
C SER A 182 -24.96 9.88 -3.72
N THR A 183 -25.46 11.08 -3.40
CA THR A 183 -25.01 12.33 -4.04
C THR A 183 -24.38 13.33 -3.09
N VAL A 184 -24.44 13.11 -1.77
CA VAL A 184 -23.91 14.04 -0.76
C VAL A 184 -23.09 13.29 0.28
N VAL A 185 -21.87 13.76 0.52
CA VAL A 185 -20.99 13.31 1.59
C VAL A 185 -20.47 14.50 2.39
N ASN A 186 -20.07 14.24 3.64
CA ASN A 186 -19.33 15.21 4.43
C ASN A 186 -17.86 15.15 4.01
N MET A 187 -17.19 16.28 4.02
CA MET A 187 -15.79 16.40 3.64
C MET A 187 -14.99 17.27 4.58
N GLU A 188 -13.69 17.11 4.55
CA GLU A 188 -12.68 18.03 5.04
C GLU A 188 -11.77 18.41 3.87
N VAL A 189 -11.49 19.69 3.69
CA VAL A 189 -10.55 20.18 2.70
C VAL A 189 -9.14 19.93 3.21
N ILE A 190 -8.35 19.16 2.48
CA ILE A 190 -6.96 18.82 2.85
C ILE A 190 -5.98 19.78 2.18
N ALA A 191 -6.20 20.10 0.92
CA ALA A 191 -5.45 21.12 0.18
C ALA A 191 -6.44 22.10 -0.45
N ASP A 192 -6.07 23.38 -0.44
CA ASP A 192 -6.91 24.47 -0.96
C ASP A 192 -7.39 24.17 -2.37
N ILE A 193 -8.69 24.41 -2.60
CA ILE A 193 -9.33 24.29 -3.91
C ILE A 193 -9.57 25.71 -4.42
N SER A 194 -9.17 25.99 -5.65
CA SER A 194 -9.32 27.34 -6.22
C SER A 194 -10.77 27.83 -6.29
N ASN A 195 -11.72 26.89 -6.39
CA ASN A 195 -13.13 27.21 -6.56
C ASN A 195 -14.03 26.06 -6.05
N GLY A 196 -15.04 26.36 -5.26
CA GLY A 196 -16.05 25.40 -4.77
C GLY A 196 -17.23 25.18 -5.69
N SER A 197 -17.32 25.88 -6.83
CA SER A 197 -18.44 25.77 -7.80
C SER A 197 -18.46 24.41 -8.50
N ALA A 198 -19.61 24.09 -9.11
CA ALA A 198 -19.77 22.85 -9.86
C ALA A 198 -18.71 22.69 -10.97
N THR A 199 -17.95 21.62 -10.94
CA THR A 199 -16.93 21.28 -11.93
C THR A 199 -17.00 19.81 -12.30
N THR A 200 -16.65 19.48 -13.55
CA THR A 200 -16.43 18.10 -14.02
C THR A 200 -15.00 17.62 -13.76
N ASP A 201 -14.11 18.54 -13.38
CA ASP A 201 -12.70 18.29 -13.14
C ASP A 201 -12.49 17.75 -11.73
N PHE A 202 -12.61 16.44 -11.59
CA PHE A 202 -12.35 15.72 -10.35
C PHE A 202 -11.90 14.30 -10.62
N ALA A 203 -11.18 13.72 -9.65
CA ALA A 203 -10.80 12.32 -9.63
C ALA A 203 -10.99 11.73 -8.23
N LEU A 204 -11.34 10.45 -8.18
CA LEU A 204 -11.55 9.74 -6.93
C LEU A 204 -10.26 9.06 -6.47
N GLY A 205 -10.00 9.04 -5.18
CA GLY A 205 -8.85 8.33 -4.62
C GLY A 205 -8.87 6.84 -4.95
N SER A 206 -7.72 6.28 -5.25
CA SER A 206 -7.57 4.86 -5.62
C SER A 206 -7.68 3.92 -4.44
N PHE A 207 -7.43 4.39 -3.21
CA PHE A 207 -7.40 3.57 -2.00
C PHE A 207 -8.59 3.92 -1.09
N SER A 208 -9.49 2.98 -0.91
CA SER A 208 -10.65 3.10 -0.01
C SER A 208 -11.27 1.73 0.25
N ASP A 209 -12.21 1.64 1.18
CA ASP A 209 -12.99 0.41 1.39
C ASP A 209 -13.89 0.09 0.18
N THR A 210 -14.18 1.08 -0.69
CA THR A 210 -14.91 0.88 -1.95
C THR A 210 -14.03 0.26 -3.04
N THR A 211 -12.79 0.73 -3.19
CA THR A 211 -11.90 0.34 -4.28
C THR A 211 -10.90 -0.75 -3.88
N GLY A 212 -10.83 -1.06 -2.58
CA GLY A 212 -9.80 -1.89 -1.98
C GLY A 212 -8.48 -1.14 -1.79
N TYR A 213 -7.56 -1.81 -1.16
CA TYR A 213 -6.22 -1.31 -0.86
C TYR A 213 -5.16 -2.11 -1.61
N PRO A 214 -3.93 -1.59 -1.76
CA PRO A 214 -2.89 -2.30 -2.49
C PRO A 214 -2.52 -3.62 -1.80
N SER A 215 -2.37 -4.67 -2.61
CA SER A 215 -1.99 -6.00 -2.13
C SER A 215 -0.49 -6.27 -2.22
N CYS A 216 0.29 -5.38 -2.84
CA CYS A 216 1.73 -5.52 -3.02
C CYS A 216 2.43 -4.21 -2.68
N VAL A 217 3.63 -4.31 -2.09
CA VAL A 217 4.50 -3.16 -1.78
C VAL A 217 5.96 -3.55 -1.93
N THR A 218 6.77 -2.63 -2.42
CA THR A 218 8.24 -2.74 -2.49
C THR A 218 8.87 -1.36 -2.60
N PHE A 219 10.18 -1.26 -2.35
CA PHE A 219 10.96 -0.07 -2.71
C PHE A 219 11.64 -0.29 -4.05
N PHE A 220 11.63 0.73 -4.89
CA PHE A 220 12.36 0.72 -6.16
C PHE A 220 12.80 2.14 -6.53
N GLU A 221 14.10 2.34 -6.79
CA GLU A 221 14.69 3.61 -7.22
C GLU A 221 14.22 4.81 -6.38
N GLN A 222 14.40 4.74 -5.05
CA GLN A 222 14.01 5.76 -4.08
C GLN A 222 12.50 6.10 -4.06
N ARG A 223 11.66 5.22 -4.56
CA ARG A 223 10.20 5.33 -4.52
C ARG A 223 9.61 4.16 -3.75
N LEU A 224 8.53 4.41 -3.02
CA LEU A 224 7.69 3.35 -2.48
C LEU A 224 6.65 2.99 -3.54
N VAL A 225 6.59 1.71 -3.89
CA VAL A 225 5.75 1.22 -4.98
C VAL A 225 4.68 0.31 -4.41
N PHE A 226 3.44 0.65 -4.71
CA PHE A 226 2.26 -0.17 -4.40
C PHE A 226 1.66 -0.75 -5.67
N ALA A 227 0.92 -1.84 -5.55
CA ALA A 227 0.19 -2.38 -6.69
C ALA A 227 -1.04 -3.20 -6.29
N ALA A 228 -1.93 -3.34 -7.27
CA ALA A 228 -3.07 -4.26 -7.24
C ALA A 228 -4.07 -3.98 -6.13
N THR A 229 -4.89 -2.96 -6.31
CA THR A 229 -6.13 -2.82 -5.55
C THR A 229 -7.21 -3.75 -6.14
N LEU A 230 -8.32 -3.90 -5.43
CA LEU A 230 -9.44 -4.71 -5.93
C LEU A 230 -10.02 -4.14 -7.23
N SER A 231 -10.16 -2.82 -7.32
CA SER A 231 -10.70 -2.13 -8.51
C SER A 231 -9.67 -1.96 -9.63
N GLN A 232 -8.37 -1.87 -9.30
CA GLN A 232 -7.27 -1.64 -10.23
C GLN A 232 -6.19 -2.72 -10.09
N PRO A 233 -6.49 -4.00 -10.43
CA PRO A 233 -5.60 -5.14 -10.16
C PRO A 233 -4.30 -5.16 -10.97
N GLN A 234 -4.20 -4.33 -12.03
CA GLN A 234 -3.03 -4.25 -12.92
C GLN A 234 -2.28 -2.92 -12.79
N THR A 235 -2.67 -2.07 -11.83
CA THR A 235 -2.10 -0.73 -11.69
C THR A 235 -0.98 -0.73 -10.66
N LEU A 236 0.07 0.01 -11.00
CA LEU A 236 1.22 0.34 -10.18
C LEU A 236 1.09 1.79 -9.72
N PHE A 237 1.42 2.03 -8.47
CA PHE A 237 1.41 3.36 -7.85
C PHE A 237 2.79 3.60 -7.23
N PHE A 238 3.55 4.52 -7.80
CA PHE A 238 4.86 4.89 -7.28
C PHE A 238 4.74 6.24 -6.56
N SER A 239 5.32 6.35 -5.38
CA SER A 239 5.43 7.62 -4.68
C SER A 239 6.33 8.61 -5.42
N LYS A 240 6.34 9.87 -5.01
CA LYS A 240 7.41 10.80 -5.38
C LYS A 240 8.76 10.26 -4.96
N SER A 241 9.80 10.62 -5.71
CA SER A 241 11.17 10.19 -5.41
C SER A 241 11.65 10.79 -4.08
N GLY A 242 12.04 9.93 -3.14
CA GLY A 242 12.50 10.34 -1.82
C GLY A 242 11.40 10.75 -0.83
N ASP A 243 10.14 10.85 -1.27
CA ASP A 243 8.98 11.13 -0.41
C ASP A 243 7.94 10.01 -0.53
N TYR A 244 8.07 9.03 0.34
CA TYR A 244 7.39 7.73 0.23
C TYR A 244 5.87 7.77 0.48
N GLU A 245 5.36 8.80 1.12
CA GLU A 245 3.94 8.95 1.45
C GLU A 245 3.25 10.01 0.59
N ASN A 246 3.97 10.59 -0.37
CA ASN A 246 3.46 11.58 -1.31
C ASN A 246 3.19 10.93 -2.68
N MET A 247 1.94 11.03 -3.13
CA MET A 247 1.46 10.44 -4.39
C MET A 247 1.05 11.50 -5.42
N ASP A 248 1.60 12.71 -5.30
CA ASP A 248 1.31 13.83 -6.20
C ASP A 248 1.87 13.57 -7.61
N ASP A 249 0.99 13.47 -8.59
CA ASP A 249 1.31 13.33 -10.01
C ASP A 249 1.37 14.66 -10.76
N ASN A 250 1.15 15.77 -10.03
CA ASN A 250 1.19 17.14 -10.55
C ASN A 250 0.27 17.36 -11.77
N TYR A 251 -0.93 16.78 -11.73
CA TYR A 251 -1.87 16.69 -12.84
C TYR A 251 -2.15 18.05 -13.53
N HIS A 252 -2.26 19.14 -12.76
CA HIS A 252 -2.51 20.50 -13.31
C HIS A 252 -1.24 21.30 -13.57
N GLY A 253 -0.05 20.73 -13.24
CA GLY A 253 1.24 21.39 -13.36
C GLY A 253 2.09 20.86 -14.51
N THR A 254 3.38 21.17 -14.42
CA THR A 254 4.38 20.56 -15.30
C THR A 254 4.96 19.32 -14.59
N VAL A 255 4.71 18.15 -15.17
CA VAL A 255 5.21 16.90 -14.62
C VAL A 255 6.73 16.91 -14.55
N ALA A 256 7.27 16.70 -13.36
CA ALA A 256 8.70 16.61 -13.07
C ALA A 256 9.16 15.15 -13.00
N ASP A 257 10.46 14.92 -13.12
CA ASP A 257 11.03 13.56 -13.07
C ASP A 257 10.85 12.87 -11.72
N ASP A 258 10.69 13.63 -10.64
CA ASP A 258 10.48 13.13 -9.28
C ASP A 258 9.01 12.95 -8.89
N ASP A 259 8.06 13.39 -9.71
CA ASP A 259 6.63 13.22 -9.44
C ASP A 259 6.20 11.75 -9.38
N SER A 260 5.07 11.49 -8.74
CA SER A 260 4.51 10.14 -8.61
C SER A 260 4.16 9.55 -9.99
N ILE A 261 4.08 8.22 -10.05
CA ILE A 261 3.75 7.51 -11.29
C ILE A 261 2.58 6.59 -11.02
N ILE A 262 1.50 6.76 -11.77
CA ILE A 262 0.39 5.81 -11.81
C ILE A 262 0.39 5.18 -13.19
N TYR A 263 0.57 3.85 -13.25
CA TYR A 263 0.66 3.14 -14.52
C TYR A 263 -0.10 1.82 -14.49
N THR A 264 -1.03 1.66 -15.42
CA THR A 264 -1.79 0.42 -15.59
C THR A 264 -1.18 -0.43 -16.69
N ILE A 265 -0.84 -1.68 -16.37
CA ILE A 265 -0.26 -2.62 -17.32
C ILE A 265 -1.32 -2.97 -18.37
N ALA A 266 -1.11 -2.55 -19.62
CA ALA A 266 -1.97 -2.94 -20.72
C ALA A 266 -1.72 -4.42 -21.09
N SER A 267 -2.74 -5.25 -20.93
CA SER A 267 -2.71 -6.67 -21.24
C SER A 267 -4.03 -7.11 -21.86
N ASN A 268 -3.99 -8.06 -22.78
CA ASN A 268 -5.18 -8.62 -23.43
C ASN A 268 -6.12 -9.37 -22.45
N GLN A 269 -5.69 -9.59 -21.23
CA GLN A 269 -6.43 -10.25 -20.17
C GLN A 269 -6.21 -9.50 -18.86
N VAL A 270 -7.21 -9.50 -17.98
CA VAL A 270 -7.03 -8.97 -16.62
C VAL A 270 -6.08 -9.87 -15.86
N ASN A 271 -4.86 -9.41 -15.68
CA ASN A 271 -3.78 -10.12 -15.03
C ASN A 271 -3.43 -9.43 -13.71
N ALA A 272 -4.14 -9.77 -12.65
CA ALA A 272 -3.88 -9.21 -11.32
C ALA A 272 -2.40 -9.39 -10.93
N ILE A 273 -1.77 -8.32 -10.50
CA ILE A 273 -0.41 -8.34 -9.96
C ILE A 273 -0.41 -9.14 -8.66
N ARG A 274 0.49 -10.10 -8.55
CA ARG A 274 0.58 -11.03 -7.41
C ARG A 274 1.80 -10.81 -6.54
N PHE A 275 2.90 -10.38 -7.14
CA PHE A 275 4.09 -9.98 -6.42
C PHE A 275 4.90 -8.95 -7.20
N MET A 276 5.76 -8.24 -6.49
CA MET A 276 6.78 -7.36 -7.03
C MET A 276 8.11 -7.65 -6.36
N THR A 277 9.20 -7.61 -7.11
CA THR A 277 10.56 -7.76 -6.59
C THR A 277 11.46 -6.73 -7.26
N ALA A 278 12.10 -5.91 -6.44
CA ALA A 278 13.06 -4.92 -6.91
C ALA A 278 14.44 -5.56 -7.08
N THR A 279 14.99 -5.44 -8.26
CA THR A 279 16.36 -5.80 -8.61
C THR A 279 16.97 -4.61 -9.36
N ARG A 280 17.76 -4.82 -10.40
CA ARG A 280 18.14 -3.76 -11.34
C ARG A 280 16.93 -3.21 -12.12
N THR A 281 15.92 -4.01 -12.28
CA THR A 281 14.60 -3.65 -12.80
C THR A 281 13.53 -4.10 -11.79
N LEU A 282 12.37 -3.48 -11.81
CA LEU A 282 11.25 -3.96 -11.01
C LEU A 282 10.58 -5.12 -11.76
N ILE A 283 10.64 -6.31 -11.18
CA ILE A 283 9.99 -7.51 -11.72
C ILE A 283 8.60 -7.63 -11.11
N ILE A 284 7.62 -7.84 -11.97
CA ILE A 284 6.21 -7.98 -11.60
C ILE A 284 5.72 -9.34 -12.05
N GLY A 285 5.25 -10.14 -11.12
CA GLY A 285 4.55 -11.38 -11.41
C GLY A 285 3.03 -11.16 -11.39
N THR A 286 2.39 -11.47 -12.52
CA THR A 286 0.92 -11.39 -12.64
C THR A 286 0.32 -12.79 -12.81
N ALA A 287 -1.01 -12.88 -12.78
CA ALA A 287 -1.70 -14.16 -12.99
C ALA A 287 -1.41 -14.82 -14.34
N GLY A 288 -1.08 -14.06 -15.39
CA GLY A 288 -0.89 -14.57 -16.75
C GLY A 288 0.40 -14.12 -17.43
N GLY A 289 1.41 -13.70 -16.68
CA GLY A 289 2.72 -13.33 -17.23
C GLY A 289 3.60 -12.60 -16.25
N GLU A 290 4.87 -12.50 -16.60
CA GLU A 290 5.86 -11.73 -15.87
C GLU A 290 6.26 -10.50 -16.68
N PHE A 291 6.47 -9.39 -16.00
CA PHE A 291 6.83 -8.10 -16.60
C PHE A 291 8.05 -7.52 -15.92
N ALA A 292 8.85 -6.79 -16.64
CA ALA A 292 9.94 -5.98 -16.13
C ALA A 292 9.61 -4.50 -16.36
N VAL A 293 9.79 -3.69 -15.33
CA VAL A 293 9.60 -2.24 -15.34
C VAL A 293 10.95 -1.57 -15.17
N SER A 294 11.24 -0.59 -16.00
CA SER A 294 12.48 0.19 -15.97
C SER A 294 12.25 1.59 -16.55
N GLY A 295 13.20 2.48 -16.42
CA GLY A 295 13.31 3.68 -17.26
C GLY A 295 13.63 3.31 -18.73
N GLY A 296 13.45 4.22 -19.64
CA GLY A 296 13.52 3.98 -21.09
C GLY A 296 14.86 3.50 -21.68
N GLY A 297 15.88 3.20 -20.87
CA GLY A 297 17.20 2.73 -21.29
C GLY A 297 17.96 1.98 -20.21
N THR A 298 19.21 1.61 -20.53
CA THR A 298 20.10 0.97 -19.56
C THR A 298 20.56 2.01 -18.54
N ASP A 299 20.37 1.73 -17.24
CA ASP A 299 20.76 2.58 -16.11
C ASP A 299 20.13 4.01 -16.12
N ILE A 300 18.94 4.14 -16.76
CA ILE A 300 18.15 5.36 -16.69
C ILE A 300 17.11 5.18 -15.58
N ALA A 301 17.09 6.13 -14.63
CA ALA A 301 16.09 6.14 -13.56
C ALA A 301 14.67 6.26 -14.11
N ILE A 302 13.72 5.62 -13.41
CA ILE A 302 12.31 5.67 -13.78
C ILE A 302 11.71 7.04 -13.47
N THR A 303 11.02 7.63 -14.46
CA THR A 303 10.30 8.89 -14.32
C THR A 303 8.88 8.76 -14.90
N PRO A 304 7.96 9.68 -14.61
CA PRO A 304 6.60 9.63 -15.17
C PRO A 304 6.54 9.57 -16.69
N ILE A 305 7.55 10.14 -17.38
CA ILE A 305 7.57 10.25 -18.84
C ILE A 305 8.39 9.16 -19.55
N ASN A 306 9.20 8.35 -18.82
CA ASN A 306 10.07 7.35 -19.43
C ASN A 306 9.80 5.91 -18.97
N ILE A 307 8.79 5.68 -18.14
CA ILE A 307 8.43 4.34 -17.67
C ILE A 307 8.19 3.38 -18.83
N LEU A 308 8.88 2.24 -18.79
CA LEU A 308 8.80 1.20 -19.80
C LEU A 308 8.49 -0.14 -19.16
N ILE A 309 7.36 -0.73 -19.54
CA ILE A 309 6.94 -2.05 -19.08
C ILE A 309 7.01 -3.04 -20.22
N LYS A 310 7.81 -4.10 -20.04
CA LYS A 310 8.01 -5.16 -21.05
C LYS A 310 7.60 -6.51 -20.48
N LYS A 311 6.74 -7.23 -21.20
CA LYS A 311 6.43 -8.61 -20.88
C LYS A 311 7.66 -9.49 -21.12
N GLN A 312 8.03 -10.31 -20.13
CA GLN A 312 9.19 -11.19 -20.16
C GLN A 312 8.80 -12.64 -20.42
N SER A 313 7.70 -13.09 -19.85
CA SER A 313 7.22 -14.46 -20.04
C SER A 313 5.69 -14.52 -20.07
N ASN A 314 5.17 -15.66 -20.55
CA ASN A 314 3.75 -15.98 -20.50
C ASN A 314 3.39 -16.87 -19.29
N ASN A 315 4.34 -17.13 -18.42
CA ASN A 315 4.12 -17.95 -17.24
C ASN A 315 3.43 -17.11 -16.15
N GLY A 316 2.30 -17.58 -15.69
CA GLY A 316 1.60 -16.94 -14.57
C GLY A 316 2.33 -17.19 -13.26
N ALA A 317 2.30 -16.19 -12.40
CA ALA A 317 2.80 -16.28 -11.04
C ALA A 317 1.70 -16.75 -10.09
N ALA A 318 2.05 -17.62 -9.13
CA ALA A 318 1.18 -17.90 -8.00
C ALA A 318 1.11 -16.69 -7.03
N LYS A 319 0.10 -16.64 -6.17
CA LYS A 319 0.18 -15.77 -4.98
C LYS A 319 1.38 -16.25 -4.16
N CYS A 320 2.52 -15.59 -4.32
CA CYS A 320 3.74 -15.97 -3.63
C CYS A 320 3.74 -15.34 -2.24
N ARG A 321 4.02 -16.13 -1.25
CA ARG A 321 4.49 -15.66 0.06
C ARG A 321 5.96 -15.28 -0.14
N CYS A 322 6.22 -14.14 -0.80
CA CYS A 322 7.59 -13.73 -1.11
C CYS A 322 8.31 -13.41 0.19
N PHE A 323 9.35 -14.18 0.45
CA PHE A 323 10.38 -13.78 1.37
C PHE A 323 11.31 -12.83 0.59
N SER A 324 11.38 -11.56 0.97
CA SER A 324 12.49 -10.72 0.57
C SER A 324 13.74 -11.28 1.26
N SER A 325 14.66 -11.80 0.49
CA SER A 325 15.99 -12.19 0.97
C SER A 325 16.86 -10.96 1.12
#